data_a0fd333d9f5a0e08f0e009b5704860f5
#
_entry.id   a0fd333d9f5a0e08f0e009b5704860f5
#
_cell.length_a   1.000
_cell.length_b   1.000
_cell.length_c   1.000
_cell.angle_alpha   90.00
_cell.angle_beta   90.00
_cell.angle_gamma   90.00
#
_symmetry.space_group_name_H-M   'P 1'
#
loop_
_entity.id
_entity.type
_entity.pdbx_description
1 polymer ?
#
loop_
_entity_poly.entity_id
_entity_poly.type
_entity_poly.pdbx_seq_one_letter_code
_entity_poly.pdbx_strand_id
1 'polypeptide(L)'
;MGSDQPVRRGGREAQRRRTRKAIVEAAVRLSANGTAPSIDEIAAAADVSRRTIYMHFPTLDHLLVDATAGAINDPPVQEALADPALADDPAGRVEALVRTLLAYSPQSLPLGRRLIRLTVDPPAGDGGEPTAQRRSPRRVEWLERACEPLRATLSEESFQLLISALTVVVGWEAQIALRDVRGLDPQAEQEAIIWAARTLVTAAIKDHEAALPSG
;
A
#
# COMPACT_ATOMS: atom_id res chain seq x y z
N MET A 1 -19.15 -41.48 -22.18
CA MET A 1 -18.62 -41.76 -20.84
C MET A 1 -17.34 -40.97 -20.72
N GLY A 2 -17.10 -39.96 -19.92
CA GLY A 2 -17.83 -39.28 -18.90
C GLY A 2 -16.92 -38.09 -18.52
N SER A 3 -17.42 -36.88 -18.75
CA SER A 3 -16.63 -35.62 -18.55
C SER A 3 -17.16 -34.95 -17.29
N ASP A 4 -16.54 -35.24 -16.13
CA ASP A 4 -16.95 -34.57 -14.90
C ASP A 4 -15.72 -34.19 -14.07
N GLN A 5 -15.01 -33.10 -14.45
CA GLN A 5 -13.91 -32.55 -13.63
C GLN A 5 -13.71 -31.02 -13.54
N PRO A 6 -14.48 -30.11 -14.10
CA PRO A 6 -14.22 -28.67 -13.87
C PRO A 6 -14.82 -28.10 -12.58
N VAL A 7 -15.91 -28.66 -12.06
CA VAL A 7 -16.68 -28.08 -10.92
C VAL A 7 -15.94 -28.19 -9.59
N ARG A 8 -15.12 -29.17 -9.35
CA ARG A 8 -14.39 -29.39 -8.09
C ARG A 8 -13.19 -28.45 -7.89
N ARG A 9 -12.56 -27.95 -8.96
CA ARG A 9 -11.41 -27.02 -8.87
C ARG A 9 -11.86 -25.63 -8.41
N GLY A 10 -12.94 -25.08 -8.97
CA GLY A 10 -13.44 -23.75 -8.60
C GLY A 10 -13.91 -23.65 -7.13
N GLY A 11 -14.49 -24.71 -6.58
CA GLY A 11 -14.92 -24.74 -5.18
C GLY A 11 -13.74 -24.71 -4.19
N ARG A 12 -12.65 -25.43 -4.48
CA ARG A 12 -11.44 -25.45 -3.65
C ARG A 12 -10.70 -24.11 -3.68
N GLU A 13 -10.60 -23.49 -4.84
CA GLU A 13 -9.98 -22.15 -4.96
C GLU A 13 -10.81 -21.07 -4.26
N ALA A 14 -12.12 -21.11 -4.40
CA ALA A 14 -13.02 -20.20 -3.69
C ALA A 14 -12.91 -20.37 -2.17
N GLN A 15 -12.83 -21.62 -1.67
CA GLN A 15 -12.61 -21.91 -0.25
C GLN A 15 -11.24 -21.42 0.20
N ARG A 16 -10.18 -21.64 -0.57
CA ARG A 16 -8.83 -21.18 -0.27
C ARG A 16 -8.76 -19.65 -0.16
N ARG A 17 -9.42 -18.92 -1.09
CA ARG A 17 -9.51 -17.44 -1.01
C ARG A 17 -10.25 -16.97 0.23
N ARG A 18 -11.40 -17.61 0.58
CA ARG A 18 -12.16 -17.28 1.80
C ARG A 18 -11.33 -17.47 3.06
N THR A 19 -10.65 -18.61 3.20
CA THR A 19 -9.80 -18.91 4.34
C THR A 19 -8.63 -17.90 4.42
N ARG A 20 -7.96 -17.59 3.29
CA ARG A 20 -6.89 -16.58 3.26
C ARG A 20 -7.42 -15.22 3.71
N LYS A 21 -8.58 -14.79 3.21
CA LYS A 21 -9.21 -13.52 3.59
C LYS A 21 -9.52 -13.48 5.09
N ALA A 22 -10.11 -14.54 5.66
CA ALA A 22 -10.43 -14.60 7.09
C ALA A 22 -9.17 -14.48 7.97
N ILE A 23 -8.06 -15.13 7.58
CA ILE A 23 -6.77 -15.04 8.28
C ILE A 23 -6.23 -13.61 8.25
N VAL A 24 -6.24 -12.95 7.08
CA VAL A 24 -5.79 -11.56 6.91
C VAL A 24 -6.65 -10.61 7.74
N GLU A 25 -7.97 -10.73 7.69
CA GLU A 25 -8.90 -9.89 8.47
C GLU A 25 -8.69 -10.05 9.98
N ALA A 26 -8.43 -11.27 10.45
CA ALA A 26 -8.09 -11.52 11.85
C ALA A 26 -6.79 -10.82 12.26
N ALA A 27 -5.75 -10.94 11.43
CA ALA A 27 -4.46 -10.29 11.68
C ALA A 27 -4.60 -8.75 11.71
N VAL A 28 -5.37 -8.17 10.78
CA VAL A 28 -5.68 -6.72 10.76
C VAL A 28 -6.36 -6.28 12.04
N ARG A 29 -7.45 -6.96 12.42
CA ARG A 29 -8.21 -6.61 13.66
C ARG A 29 -7.35 -6.64 14.91
N LEU A 30 -6.50 -7.67 15.04
CA LEU A 30 -5.62 -7.82 16.20
C LEU A 30 -4.49 -6.79 16.21
N SER A 31 -3.96 -6.42 15.03
CA SER A 31 -2.92 -5.40 14.89
C SER A 31 -3.40 -3.98 15.20
N ALA A 32 -4.70 -3.71 15.16
CA ALA A 32 -5.28 -2.40 15.46
C ALA A 32 -4.98 -1.92 16.91
N ASN A 33 -4.62 -2.85 17.80
CA ASN A 33 -4.22 -2.55 19.18
C ASN A 33 -2.75 -2.10 19.34
N GLY A 34 -2.03 -1.89 18.23
CA GLY A 34 -0.64 -1.39 18.25
C GLY A 34 0.43 -2.46 18.51
N THR A 35 0.05 -3.70 18.78
CA THR A 35 0.97 -4.84 18.96
C THR A 35 0.85 -5.83 17.81
N ALA A 36 1.99 -6.39 17.39
CA ALA A 36 1.97 -7.45 16.39
C ALA A 36 1.38 -8.73 17.01
N PRO A 37 0.26 -9.25 16.46
CA PRO A 37 -0.35 -10.46 17.00
C PRO A 37 0.53 -11.69 16.76
N SER A 38 0.44 -12.65 17.68
CA SER A 38 1.06 -13.97 17.52
C SER A 38 0.26 -14.84 16.55
N ILE A 39 0.90 -15.89 16.04
CA ILE A 39 0.24 -16.86 15.17
C ILE A 39 -0.94 -17.56 15.85
N ASP A 40 -0.87 -17.76 17.19
CA ASP A 40 -1.93 -18.39 17.96
C ASP A 40 -3.16 -17.50 18.10
N GLU A 41 -2.95 -16.23 18.36
CA GLU A 41 -4.04 -15.25 18.43
C GLU A 41 -4.75 -15.13 17.07
N ILE A 42 -3.96 -15.11 15.97
CA ILE A 42 -4.54 -15.05 14.63
C ILE A 42 -5.30 -16.34 14.31
N ALA A 43 -4.75 -17.51 14.66
CA ALA A 43 -5.39 -18.80 14.43
C ALA A 43 -6.74 -18.89 15.16
N ALA A 44 -6.76 -18.49 16.42
CA ALA A 44 -7.98 -18.43 17.23
C ALA A 44 -9.01 -17.45 16.66
N ALA A 45 -8.58 -16.24 16.27
CA ALA A 45 -9.46 -15.20 15.77
C ALA A 45 -10.02 -15.48 14.36
N ALA A 46 -9.31 -16.30 13.57
CA ALA A 46 -9.73 -16.72 12.23
C ALA A 46 -10.42 -18.10 12.19
N ASP A 47 -10.55 -18.75 13.34
CA ASP A 47 -11.11 -20.11 13.49
C ASP A 47 -10.41 -21.12 12.57
N VAL A 48 -9.07 -21.12 12.57
CA VAL A 48 -8.25 -22.04 11.79
C VAL A 48 -7.09 -22.60 12.62
N SER A 49 -6.48 -23.70 12.16
CA SER A 49 -5.25 -24.21 12.77
C SER A 49 -4.02 -23.39 12.36
N ARG A 50 -2.95 -23.38 13.21
CA ARG A 50 -1.62 -22.87 12.83
C ARG A 50 -1.14 -23.44 11.50
N ARG A 51 -1.31 -24.77 11.30
CA ARG A 51 -0.98 -25.45 10.04
C ARG A 51 -1.69 -24.84 8.85
N THR A 52 -2.97 -24.48 9.02
CA THR A 52 -3.75 -23.82 7.97
C THR A 52 -3.15 -22.45 7.64
N ILE A 53 -2.72 -21.67 8.65
CA ILE A 53 -2.05 -20.38 8.40
C ILE A 53 -0.77 -20.60 7.59
N TYR A 54 0.10 -21.52 8.00
CA TYR A 54 1.36 -21.80 7.29
C TYR A 54 1.17 -22.35 5.86
N MET A 55 0.03 -22.99 5.57
CA MET A 55 -0.33 -23.37 4.19
C MET A 55 -0.66 -22.16 3.29
N HIS A 56 -1.06 -21.03 3.86
CA HIS A 56 -1.39 -19.81 3.13
C HIS A 56 -0.27 -18.77 3.17
N PHE A 57 0.50 -18.75 4.24
CA PHE A 57 1.55 -17.78 4.52
C PHE A 57 2.77 -18.50 5.08
N PRO A 58 3.90 -18.54 4.35
CA PRO A 58 5.09 -19.27 4.78
C PRO A 58 5.63 -18.82 6.15
N THR A 59 5.45 -17.53 6.47
CA THR A 59 5.85 -16.97 7.77
C THR A 59 4.76 -16.03 8.28
N LEU A 60 4.80 -15.73 9.61
CA LEU A 60 3.96 -14.70 10.22
C LEU A 60 4.19 -13.33 9.56
N ASP A 61 5.40 -13.05 9.17
CA ASP A 61 5.76 -11.80 8.51
C ASP A 61 5.07 -11.64 7.16
N HIS A 62 5.00 -12.70 6.35
CA HIS A 62 4.23 -12.67 5.08
C HIS A 62 2.73 -12.41 5.33
N LEU A 63 2.19 -13.01 6.39
CA LEU A 63 0.80 -12.76 6.77
C LEU A 63 0.59 -11.29 7.19
N LEU A 64 1.49 -10.74 8.01
CA LEU A 64 1.40 -9.34 8.46
C LEU A 64 1.59 -8.35 7.30
N VAL A 65 2.42 -8.69 6.31
CA VAL A 65 2.55 -7.93 5.04
C VAL A 65 1.20 -7.88 4.30
N ASP A 66 0.58 -9.03 4.10
CA ASP A 66 -0.74 -9.10 3.45
C ASP A 66 -1.83 -8.40 4.28
N ALA A 67 -1.76 -8.54 5.61
CA ALA A 67 -2.66 -7.86 6.53
C ALA A 67 -2.51 -6.33 6.42
N THR A 68 -1.27 -5.84 6.31
CA THR A 68 -1.01 -4.40 6.16
C THR A 68 -1.51 -3.90 4.81
N ALA A 69 -1.30 -4.64 3.73
CA ALA A 69 -1.84 -4.31 2.41
C ALA A 69 -3.39 -4.36 2.39
N GLY A 70 -3.99 -5.20 3.24
CA GLY A 70 -5.44 -5.31 3.40
C GLY A 70 -6.05 -4.32 4.41
N ALA A 71 -5.25 -3.80 5.35
CA ALA A 71 -5.72 -2.87 6.39
C ALA A 71 -5.96 -1.46 5.85
N ILE A 72 -5.20 -1.06 4.82
CA ILE A 72 -5.49 0.16 4.08
C ILE A 72 -6.57 -0.23 3.07
N ASN A 73 -7.81 -0.25 3.52
CA ASN A 73 -8.96 -0.54 2.66
C ASN A 73 -9.11 0.57 1.61
N ASP A 74 -9.44 0.17 0.37
CA ASP A 74 -9.76 1.10 -0.72
C ASP A 74 -10.87 2.13 -0.38
N PRO A 75 -11.92 1.82 0.42
CA PRO A 75 -13.02 2.75 0.62
C PRO A 75 -12.63 4.15 1.10
N PRO A 76 -11.77 4.35 2.12
CA PRO A 76 -11.39 5.71 2.53
C PRO A 76 -10.61 6.47 1.46
N VAL A 77 -9.76 5.77 0.68
CA VAL A 77 -9.05 6.39 -0.43
C VAL A 77 -10.01 6.72 -1.56
N GLN A 78 -10.97 5.84 -1.86
CA GLN A 78 -12.00 6.10 -2.86
C GLN A 78 -12.85 7.31 -2.49
N GLU A 79 -13.29 7.41 -1.25
CA GLU A 79 -14.08 8.52 -0.73
C GLU A 79 -13.30 9.84 -0.81
N ALA A 80 -12.03 9.85 -0.37
CA ALA A 80 -11.17 11.03 -0.45
C ALA A 80 -10.92 11.51 -1.90
N LEU A 81 -10.84 10.59 -2.86
CA LEU A 81 -10.63 10.92 -4.26
C LEU A 81 -11.92 11.19 -5.05
N ALA A 82 -13.08 10.90 -4.48
CA ALA A 82 -14.39 11.12 -5.10
C ALA A 82 -14.96 12.53 -4.82
N ASP A 83 -14.26 13.36 -4.04
CA ASP A 83 -14.70 14.72 -3.73
C ASP A 83 -14.80 15.56 -5.04
N PRO A 84 -16.00 16.02 -5.44
CA PRO A 84 -16.16 16.82 -6.63
C PRO A 84 -15.39 18.15 -6.62
N ALA A 85 -15.12 18.70 -5.44
CA ALA A 85 -14.34 19.93 -5.27
C ALA A 85 -12.87 19.76 -5.72
N LEU A 86 -12.38 18.53 -5.81
CA LEU A 86 -11.03 18.20 -6.21
C LEU A 86 -10.94 17.70 -7.67
N ALA A 87 -12.03 17.71 -8.43
CA ALA A 87 -12.07 17.12 -9.77
C ALA A 87 -10.97 17.72 -10.68
N ASP A 88 -10.78 19.03 -10.63
CA ASP A 88 -9.82 19.78 -11.45
C ASP A 88 -8.58 20.24 -10.65
N ASP A 89 -8.37 19.70 -9.44
CA ASP A 89 -7.20 19.99 -8.59
C ASP A 89 -6.35 18.74 -8.33
N PRO A 90 -5.44 18.37 -9.24
CA PRO A 90 -4.58 17.18 -9.05
C PRO A 90 -3.71 17.27 -7.80
N ALA A 91 -3.25 18.48 -7.43
CA ALA A 91 -2.45 18.66 -6.22
C ALA A 91 -3.29 18.47 -4.95
N GLY A 92 -4.53 18.95 -4.94
CA GLY A 92 -5.49 18.71 -3.86
C GLY A 92 -5.89 17.22 -3.75
N ARG A 93 -6.05 16.52 -4.86
CA ARG A 93 -6.31 15.06 -4.88
C ARG A 93 -5.16 14.28 -4.24
N VAL A 94 -3.92 14.61 -4.60
CA VAL A 94 -2.74 13.99 -4.00
C VAL A 94 -2.63 14.33 -2.51
N GLU A 95 -2.92 15.57 -2.11
CA GLU A 95 -3.00 15.95 -0.70
C GLU A 95 -4.05 15.13 0.06
N ALA A 96 -5.27 14.99 -0.48
CA ALA A 96 -6.34 14.21 0.14
C ALA A 96 -5.95 12.73 0.31
N LEU A 97 -5.31 12.15 -0.71
CA LEU A 97 -4.75 10.80 -0.62
C LEU A 97 -3.69 10.71 0.50
N VAL A 98 -2.73 11.62 0.54
CA VAL A 98 -1.65 11.63 1.54
C VAL A 98 -2.23 11.76 2.95
N ARG A 99 -3.16 12.70 3.19
CA ARG A 99 -3.83 12.85 4.48
C ARG A 99 -4.55 11.56 4.91
N THR A 100 -5.26 10.93 3.98
CA THR A 100 -5.94 9.65 4.23
C THR A 100 -4.95 8.57 4.64
N LEU A 101 -3.83 8.41 3.92
CA LEU A 101 -2.82 7.41 4.24
C LEU A 101 -2.14 7.69 5.60
N LEU A 102 -1.83 8.96 5.90
CA LEU A 102 -1.20 9.37 7.15
C LEU A 102 -2.13 9.21 8.37
N ALA A 103 -3.44 9.32 8.20
CA ALA A 103 -4.41 9.04 9.26
C ALA A 103 -4.32 7.60 9.77
N TYR A 104 -3.92 6.66 8.92
CA TYR A 104 -3.69 5.25 9.29
C TYR A 104 -2.24 4.97 9.75
N SER A 105 -1.35 5.96 9.69
CA SER A 105 0.07 5.79 10.04
C SER A 105 0.31 5.25 11.46
N PRO A 106 -0.38 5.71 12.52
CA PRO A 106 -0.14 5.20 13.87
C PRO A 106 -0.27 3.68 13.98
N GLN A 107 -1.24 3.10 13.26
CA GLN A 107 -1.49 1.66 13.27
C GLN A 107 -0.64 0.91 12.25
N SER A 108 -0.32 1.52 11.10
CA SER A 108 0.32 0.86 9.97
C SER A 108 1.85 0.96 9.97
N LEU A 109 2.43 2.01 10.55
CA LEU A 109 3.88 2.25 10.51
C LEU A 109 4.72 1.15 11.17
N PRO A 110 4.34 0.56 12.35
CA PRO A 110 5.07 -0.56 12.92
C PRO A 110 5.12 -1.78 11.97
N LEU A 111 4.03 -2.07 11.30
CA LEU A 111 3.94 -3.11 10.28
C LEU A 111 4.76 -2.74 9.04
N GLY A 112 4.69 -1.48 8.60
CA GLY A 112 5.49 -0.94 7.49
C GLY A 112 7.00 -1.10 7.72
N ARG A 113 7.50 -0.77 8.92
CA ARG A 113 8.91 -0.99 9.31
C ARG A 113 9.31 -2.46 9.19
N ARG A 114 8.44 -3.36 9.64
CA ARG A 114 8.68 -4.80 9.56
C ARG A 114 8.70 -5.28 8.12
N LEU A 115 7.77 -4.81 7.30
CA LEU A 115 7.72 -5.11 5.87
C LEU A 115 8.97 -4.64 5.13
N ILE A 116 9.42 -3.41 5.40
CA ILE A 116 10.65 -2.86 4.79
C ILE A 116 11.83 -3.75 5.12
N ARG A 117 12.01 -4.13 6.40
CA ARG A 117 13.09 -5.02 6.82
C ARG A 117 13.08 -6.36 6.07
N LEU A 118 11.91 -6.97 5.89
CA LEU A 118 11.76 -8.25 5.18
C LEU A 118 12.04 -8.16 3.67
N THR A 119 11.81 -7.00 3.08
CA THR A 119 12.03 -6.82 1.64
C THR A 119 13.42 -6.31 1.29
N VAL A 120 14.11 -5.67 2.25
CA VAL A 120 15.49 -5.17 2.08
C VAL A 120 16.52 -6.25 2.49
N ASP A 121 16.21 -7.02 3.52
CA ASP A 121 17.06 -8.09 4.02
C ASP A 121 16.21 -9.39 4.19
N PRO A 122 15.89 -10.05 3.07
CA PRO A 122 15.09 -11.26 3.12
C PRO A 122 15.85 -12.35 3.87
N PRO A 123 15.19 -13.10 4.78
CA PRO A 123 15.84 -14.20 5.47
C PRO A 123 16.39 -15.21 4.46
N ALA A 124 17.62 -15.68 4.69
CA ALA A 124 18.25 -16.69 3.87
C ALA A 124 17.33 -17.94 3.82
N GLY A 125 16.73 -18.18 2.67
CA GLY A 125 15.93 -19.38 2.44
C GLY A 125 16.82 -20.58 2.18
N ASP A 126 16.32 -21.79 2.49
CA ASP A 126 16.98 -23.06 2.21
C ASP A 126 17.25 -23.22 0.70
N GLY A 127 18.33 -22.63 0.18
CA GLY A 127 18.95 -22.97 -1.11
C GLY A 127 18.24 -22.46 -2.40
N GLY A 128 17.24 -21.58 -2.29
CA GLY A 128 16.63 -20.90 -3.43
C GLY A 128 17.15 -19.46 -3.59
N GLU A 129 17.33 -18.98 -4.84
CA GLU A 129 17.58 -17.56 -5.06
C GLU A 129 16.51 -16.72 -4.35
N PRO A 130 16.91 -15.62 -3.65
CA PRO A 130 15.95 -14.73 -3.01
C PRO A 130 15.04 -14.15 -4.09
N THR A 131 13.85 -14.68 -4.22
CA THR A 131 12.83 -14.04 -5.06
C THR A 131 12.47 -12.74 -4.36
N ALA A 132 13.04 -11.63 -4.83
CA ALA A 132 12.74 -10.31 -4.30
C ALA A 132 11.22 -10.12 -4.33
N GLN A 133 10.59 -10.29 -3.17
CA GLN A 133 9.14 -10.19 -3.05
C GLN A 133 8.76 -8.73 -3.24
N ARG A 134 8.25 -8.40 -4.42
CA ARG A 134 7.76 -7.05 -4.70
C ARG A 134 6.64 -6.72 -3.71
N ARG A 135 6.71 -5.55 -3.12
CA ARG A 135 5.63 -5.00 -2.30
C ARG A 135 4.37 -4.81 -3.17
N SER A 136 3.21 -4.79 -2.52
CA SER A 136 1.95 -4.55 -3.23
C SER A 136 2.02 -3.28 -4.07
N PRO A 137 1.59 -3.28 -5.34
CA PRO A 137 1.55 -2.10 -6.21
C PRO A 137 0.47 -1.10 -5.79
N ARG A 138 -0.36 -1.40 -4.80
CA ARG A 138 -1.54 -0.63 -4.40
C ARG A 138 -1.26 0.85 -4.17
N ARG A 139 -0.09 1.19 -3.57
CA ARG A 139 0.31 2.60 -3.39
C ARG A 139 0.47 3.32 -4.72
N VAL A 140 1.07 2.65 -5.69
CA VAL A 140 1.22 3.19 -7.06
C VAL A 140 -0.15 3.37 -7.71
N GLU A 141 -1.03 2.38 -7.60
CA GLU A 141 -2.41 2.45 -8.11
C GLU A 141 -3.21 3.62 -7.51
N TRP A 142 -3.04 3.90 -6.22
CA TRP A 142 -3.68 5.06 -5.58
C TRP A 142 -3.10 6.39 -6.05
N LEU A 143 -1.78 6.48 -6.24
CA LEU A 143 -1.13 7.67 -6.78
C LEU A 143 -1.54 7.93 -8.23
N GLU A 144 -1.59 6.89 -9.07
CA GLU A 144 -2.09 7.00 -10.43
C GLU A 144 -3.55 7.51 -10.47
N ARG A 145 -4.41 7.00 -9.59
CA ARG A 145 -5.81 7.46 -9.49
C ARG A 145 -5.93 8.90 -8.98
N ALA A 146 -5.07 9.32 -8.03
CA ALA A 146 -5.03 10.71 -7.59
C ALA A 146 -4.60 11.65 -8.71
N CYS A 147 -3.62 11.24 -9.53
CA CYS A 147 -3.08 11.98 -10.65
C CYS A 147 -3.84 11.78 -11.97
N GLU A 148 -4.94 11.00 -11.99
CA GLU A 148 -5.69 10.67 -13.22
C GLU A 148 -6.03 11.89 -14.10
N PRO A 149 -6.44 13.05 -13.56
CA PRO A 149 -6.69 14.24 -14.39
C PRO A 149 -5.49 14.71 -15.23
N LEU A 150 -4.27 14.38 -14.78
CA LEU A 150 -3.04 14.76 -15.49
C LEU A 150 -2.70 13.86 -16.69
N ARG A 151 -3.36 12.71 -16.85
CA ARG A 151 -3.10 11.82 -18.01
C ARG A 151 -3.46 12.45 -19.35
N ALA A 152 -4.42 13.36 -19.35
CA ALA A 152 -4.80 14.09 -20.56
C ALA A 152 -3.82 15.23 -20.91
N THR A 153 -3.02 15.67 -19.93
CA THR A 153 -2.15 16.84 -20.05
C THR A 153 -0.69 16.43 -20.22
N LEU A 154 -0.18 15.56 -19.34
CA LEU A 154 1.22 15.14 -19.37
C LEU A 154 1.49 14.06 -20.42
N SER A 155 2.71 14.02 -20.94
CA SER A 155 3.17 12.85 -21.68
C SER A 155 3.23 11.62 -20.76
N GLU A 156 3.13 10.41 -21.32
CA GLU A 156 3.24 9.18 -20.51
C GLU A 156 4.57 9.13 -19.74
N GLU A 157 5.67 9.57 -20.34
CA GLU A 157 6.98 9.65 -19.68
C GLU A 157 6.95 10.59 -18.47
N SER A 158 6.42 11.80 -18.62
CA SER A 158 6.30 12.78 -17.53
C SER A 158 5.35 12.29 -16.45
N PHE A 159 4.25 11.63 -16.83
CA PHE A 159 3.31 11.03 -15.88
C PHE A 159 4.00 9.94 -15.04
N GLN A 160 4.71 9.00 -15.67
CA GLN A 160 5.41 7.93 -14.98
C GLN A 160 6.55 8.45 -14.10
N LEU A 161 7.25 9.51 -14.51
CA LEU A 161 8.25 10.18 -13.68
C LEU A 161 7.61 10.79 -12.43
N LEU A 162 6.48 11.48 -12.58
CA LEU A 162 5.72 12.03 -11.43
C LEU A 162 5.28 10.93 -10.46
N ILE A 163 4.70 9.83 -10.96
CA ILE A 163 4.27 8.72 -10.12
C ILE A 163 5.47 8.10 -9.39
N SER A 164 6.61 7.96 -10.06
CA SER A 164 7.85 7.45 -9.45
C SER A 164 8.34 8.37 -8.33
N ALA A 165 8.38 9.69 -8.56
CA ALA A 165 8.78 10.69 -7.58
C ALA A 165 7.82 10.70 -6.37
N LEU A 166 6.51 10.69 -6.61
CA LEU A 166 5.50 10.60 -5.55
C LEU A 166 5.64 9.30 -4.73
N THR A 167 6.00 8.19 -5.37
CA THR A 167 6.22 6.89 -4.68
C THR A 167 7.35 6.97 -3.66
N VAL A 168 8.35 7.83 -3.87
CA VAL A 168 9.45 8.05 -2.93
C VAL A 168 9.01 8.85 -1.71
N VAL A 169 8.18 9.88 -1.91
CA VAL A 169 7.79 10.82 -0.82
C VAL A 169 6.51 10.39 -0.10
N VAL A 170 5.70 9.51 -0.69
CA VAL A 170 4.44 9.05 -0.11
C VAL A 170 4.57 7.59 0.33
N GLY A 171 4.75 7.34 1.61
CA GLY A 171 4.83 5.99 2.15
C GLY A 171 5.60 5.89 3.46
N TRP A 172 5.71 4.68 3.97
CA TRP A 172 6.38 4.43 5.25
C TRP A 172 7.87 4.78 5.22
N GLU A 173 8.54 4.66 4.07
CA GLU A 173 9.95 5.00 3.90
C GLU A 173 10.21 6.48 4.20
N ALA A 174 9.38 7.36 3.64
CA ALA A 174 9.45 8.79 3.91
C ALA A 174 9.16 9.12 5.38
N GLN A 175 8.11 8.51 5.95
CA GLN A 175 7.77 8.67 7.37
C GLN A 175 8.93 8.24 8.28
N ILE A 176 9.54 7.08 8.00
CA ILE A 176 10.69 6.57 8.76
C ILE A 176 11.87 7.55 8.67
N ALA A 177 12.18 8.03 7.47
CA ALA A 177 13.27 8.99 7.27
C ALA A 177 13.02 10.30 8.05
N LEU A 178 11.80 10.83 7.99
CA LEU A 178 11.45 12.07 8.68
C LEU A 178 11.47 11.92 10.21
N ARG A 179 11.00 10.80 10.75
CA ARG A 179 11.02 10.52 12.19
C ARG A 179 12.43 10.16 12.69
N ASP A 180 13.09 9.20 12.03
CA ASP A 180 14.32 8.60 12.56
C ASP A 180 15.57 9.42 12.24
N VAL A 181 15.59 10.12 11.10
CA VAL A 181 16.75 10.92 10.66
C VAL A 181 16.57 12.40 11.01
N ARG A 182 15.35 12.94 10.74
CA ARG A 182 15.07 14.36 10.99
C ARG A 182 14.53 14.62 12.39
N GLY A 183 14.02 13.61 13.10
CA GLY A 183 13.44 13.77 14.44
C GLY A 183 12.13 14.57 14.44
N LEU A 184 11.37 14.58 13.34
CA LEU A 184 10.12 15.32 13.25
C LEU A 184 9.01 14.64 14.08
N ASP A 185 8.18 15.49 14.69
CA ASP A 185 6.92 15.04 15.26
C ASP A 185 5.89 14.68 14.15
N PRO A 186 4.79 14.01 14.49
CA PRO A 186 3.81 13.56 13.49
C PRO A 186 3.17 14.69 12.68
N GLN A 187 3.02 15.89 13.25
CA GLN A 187 2.42 17.02 12.54
C GLN A 187 3.42 17.59 11.51
N ALA A 188 4.66 17.85 11.92
CA ALA A 188 5.71 18.33 11.04
C ALA A 188 6.04 17.32 9.93
N GLU A 189 6.00 16.02 10.24
CA GLU A 189 6.11 14.93 9.25
C GLU A 189 5.02 15.05 8.19
N GLN A 190 3.75 15.17 8.61
CA GLN A 190 2.61 15.30 7.71
C GLN A 190 2.73 16.52 6.81
N GLU A 191 3.07 17.67 7.38
CA GLU A 191 3.26 18.92 6.65
C GLU A 191 4.36 18.79 5.58
N ALA A 192 5.50 18.18 5.94
CA ALA A 192 6.60 17.95 5.02
C ALA A 192 6.22 17.03 3.84
N ILE A 193 5.53 15.92 4.11
CA ILE A 193 5.09 14.98 3.06
C ILE A 193 4.08 15.65 2.13
N ILE A 194 3.09 16.36 2.68
CA ILE A 194 2.07 17.05 1.89
C ILE A 194 2.72 18.13 1.02
N TRP A 195 3.60 18.95 1.61
CA TRP A 195 4.31 19.99 0.87
C TRP A 195 5.12 19.39 -0.29
N ALA A 196 5.87 18.32 -0.06
CA ALA A 196 6.68 17.67 -1.08
C ALA A 196 5.79 17.08 -2.20
N ALA A 197 4.73 16.38 -1.84
CA ALA A 197 3.83 15.77 -2.81
C ALA A 197 3.13 16.83 -3.69
N ARG A 198 2.60 17.89 -3.10
CA ARG A 198 1.98 19.01 -3.85
C ARG A 198 2.99 19.73 -4.77
N THR A 199 4.22 19.93 -4.27
CA THR A 199 5.29 20.57 -5.05
C THR A 199 5.64 19.75 -6.28
N LEU A 200 5.75 18.43 -6.16
CA LEU A 200 6.02 17.54 -7.30
C LEU A 200 4.92 17.62 -8.36
N VAL A 201 3.65 17.59 -7.96
CA VAL A 201 2.52 17.74 -8.89
C VAL A 201 2.57 19.10 -9.59
N THR A 202 2.76 20.17 -8.82
CA THR A 202 2.82 21.53 -9.36
C THR A 202 4.00 21.71 -10.31
N ALA A 203 5.17 21.13 -9.99
CA ALA A 203 6.35 21.16 -10.85
C ALA A 203 6.08 20.44 -12.17
N ALA A 204 5.51 19.24 -12.14
CA ALA A 204 5.19 18.48 -13.35
C ALA A 204 4.23 19.22 -14.29
N ILE A 205 3.25 19.94 -13.74
CA ILE A 205 2.34 20.78 -14.53
C ILE A 205 3.10 21.94 -15.17
N LYS A 206 3.92 22.68 -14.40
CA LYS A 206 4.69 23.82 -14.90
C LYS A 206 5.72 23.41 -15.97
N ASP A 207 6.40 22.28 -15.78
CA ASP A 207 7.37 21.77 -16.74
C ASP A 207 6.68 21.43 -18.07
N HIS A 208 5.48 20.87 -18.01
CA HIS A 208 4.67 20.63 -19.19
C HIS A 208 4.28 21.92 -19.90
N GLU A 209 3.78 22.92 -19.16
CA GLU A 209 3.38 24.22 -19.71
C GLU A 209 4.59 24.93 -20.38
N ALA A 210 5.77 24.84 -19.77
CA ALA A 210 6.99 25.44 -20.29
C ALA A 210 7.51 24.73 -21.56
N ALA A 211 7.17 23.46 -21.76
CA ALA A 211 7.55 22.68 -22.93
C ALA A 211 6.63 22.90 -24.14
N LEU A 212 5.47 23.52 -23.95
CA LEU A 212 4.56 23.88 -25.05
C LEU A 212 5.16 25.01 -25.87
N PRO A 213 5.18 24.92 -27.21
CA PRO A 213 5.65 26.00 -28.08
C PRO A 213 4.79 27.25 -27.83
N SER A 214 5.46 28.36 -27.56
CA SER A 214 4.81 29.67 -27.48
C SER A 214 4.12 29.95 -28.82
N GLY A 215 2.79 29.92 -28.87
CA GLY A 215 2.00 30.15 -30.09
C GLY A 215 2.08 31.59 -30.61
#